data_1b505f5893025d8e3e2cd729dd892751
#
_entry.id   1b505f5893025d8e3e2cd729dd892751
#
_cell.length_a   1.000
_cell.length_b   1.000
_cell.length_c   1.000
_cell.angle_alpha   90.00
_cell.angle_beta   90.00
_cell.angle_gamma   90.00
#
_symmetry.space_group_name_H-M   'P 1'
#
loop_
_entity.id
_entity.type
_entity.pdbx_description
1 polymer ?
#
loop_
_entity_poly.entity_id
_entity_poly.type
_entity_poly.pdbx_seq_one_letter_code
_entity_poly.pdbx_strand_id
1 'polypeptide(L)'
;MKKLMGIALAVAVLAYAINLLFDAGVFYRVQDINLQQCQKIPGISGAEDIAPLKEGGALISSLNRHDNAPGALYYFQQGQAPLRLPGDYPAEFYPHGIDVWQKGTETWVYAVSHGSRGDRIETFRFERAAMRLVYQPELSRSVGKNINDISVIDKSRWLLTRDHAFSGMLGRVEDYLRLPLSLVLLVDDAGEHTLLDGLHFANGIYYNPQRGRLYVAETTNGTVSSWAWRPGEASPVLLGRFTGLHGVDNIMPDGDGLLVAAHPQLLKLAAFQKDAQARSPSLVWQLSLGTQGAVERSQIYYQSHGQALAAISVAAPLGGRILMGSVFDDGLLTCGEQ
;
A
#
# COMPACT_ATOMS: atom_id res chain seq x y z
N MET A 1 -34.45 -26.20 24.36
CA MET A 1 -34.07 -25.62 23.06
C MET A 1 -33.62 -24.17 23.16
N LYS A 2 -34.42 -23.19 23.62
CA LYS A 2 -34.03 -21.75 23.68
C LYS A 2 -32.75 -21.46 24.47
N LYS A 3 -32.52 -22.11 25.64
CA LYS A 3 -31.29 -21.94 26.43
C LYS A 3 -30.04 -22.47 25.70
N LEU A 4 -30.13 -23.62 25.03
CA LEU A 4 -29.05 -24.21 24.23
C LEU A 4 -28.70 -23.32 23.00
N MET A 5 -29.72 -22.79 22.34
CA MET A 5 -29.50 -21.81 21.23
C MET A 5 -28.84 -20.55 21.75
N GLY A 6 -29.21 -20.00 22.92
CA GLY A 6 -28.58 -18.84 23.52
C GLY A 6 -27.08 -19.06 23.84
N ILE A 7 -26.76 -20.24 24.40
CA ILE A 7 -25.38 -20.64 24.69
C ILE A 7 -24.56 -20.77 23.38
N ALA A 8 -25.13 -21.47 22.39
CA ALA A 8 -24.44 -21.63 21.09
C ALA A 8 -24.15 -20.30 20.41
N LEU A 9 -25.12 -19.35 20.44
CA LEU A 9 -24.90 -18.00 19.89
C LEU A 9 -23.84 -17.26 20.68
N ALA A 10 -23.83 -17.29 22.00
CA ALA A 10 -22.81 -16.66 22.82
C ALA A 10 -21.40 -17.19 22.53
N VAL A 11 -21.26 -18.50 22.38
CA VAL A 11 -20.00 -19.17 22.03
C VAL A 11 -19.55 -18.74 20.62
N ALA A 12 -20.45 -18.67 19.65
CA ALA A 12 -20.13 -18.23 18.30
C ALA A 12 -19.66 -16.76 18.26
N VAL A 13 -20.34 -15.87 18.98
CA VAL A 13 -19.94 -14.46 19.10
C VAL A 13 -18.57 -14.32 19.78
N LEU A 14 -18.32 -15.07 20.86
CA LEU A 14 -17.03 -15.06 21.54
C LEU A 14 -15.90 -15.58 20.63
N ALA A 15 -16.14 -16.68 19.93
CA ALA A 15 -15.17 -17.25 18.97
C ALA A 15 -14.86 -16.25 17.84
N TYR A 16 -15.88 -15.56 17.33
CA TYR A 16 -15.70 -14.51 16.32
C TYR A 16 -14.90 -13.34 16.86
N ALA A 17 -15.21 -12.85 18.07
CA ALA A 17 -14.47 -11.77 18.71
C ALA A 17 -13.00 -12.13 18.95
N ILE A 18 -12.70 -13.35 19.38
CA ILE A 18 -11.32 -13.85 19.53
C ILE A 18 -10.61 -13.86 18.17
N ASN A 19 -11.28 -14.33 17.13
CA ASN A 19 -10.71 -14.32 15.77
C ASN A 19 -10.39 -12.90 15.27
N LEU A 20 -11.27 -11.91 15.53
CA LEU A 20 -11.00 -10.51 15.23
C LEU A 20 -9.74 -9.99 15.94
N LEU A 21 -9.53 -10.36 17.21
CA LEU A 21 -8.33 -9.99 17.97
C LEU A 21 -7.07 -10.64 17.40
N PHE A 22 -7.16 -11.88 16.91
CA PHE A 22 -6.04 -12.54 16.23
C PHE A 22 -5.63 -11.81 14.96
N ASP A 23 -6.60 -11.49 14.10
CA ASP A 23 -6.30 -10.80 12.84
C ASP A 23 -5.86 -9.35 13.04
N ALA A 24 -6.39 -8.68 14.08
CA ALA A 24 -5.88 -7.36 14.51
C ALA A 24 -4.46 -7.42 15.10
N GLY A 25 -3.88 -8.61 15.22
CA GLY A 25 -2.51 -8.82 15.71
C GLY A 25 -2.33 -8.57 17.21
N VAL A 26 -3.41 -8.62 18.01
CA VAL A 26 -3.31 -8.37 19.47
C VAL A 26 -2.36 -9.36 20.14
N PHE A 27 -2.32 -10.59 19.66
CA PHE A 27 -1.47 -11.66 20.18
C PHE A 27 -0.15 -11.82 19.42
N TYR A 28 0.08 -11.00 18.37
CA TYR A 28 1.30 -11.05 17.58
C TYR A 28 2.49 -10.58 18.40
N ARG A 29 3.55 -11.40 18.45
CA ARG A 29 4.77 -11.08 19.16
C ARG A 29 5.78 -10.47 18.19
N VAL A 30 6.03 -9.19 18.35
CA VAL A 30 7.05 -8.47 17.59
C VAL A 30 8.43 -8.88 18.11
N GLN A 31 9.36 -9.10 17.19
CA GLN A 31 10.79 -9.33 17.45
C GLN A 31 11.61 -8.36 16.62
N ASP A 32 12.74 -7.94 17.11
CA ASP A 32 13.65 -7.09 16.34
C ASP A 32 14.47 -7.95 15.38
N ILE A 33 14.26 -7.74 14.06
CA ILE A 33 14.92 -8.49 12.97
C ILE A 33 15.54 -7.48 12.00
N ASN A 34 16.83 -7.66 11.67
CA ASN A 34 17.62 -6.88 10.70
C ASN A 34 17.81 -5.39 11.03
N LEU A 35 17.65 -4.97 12.28
CA LEU A 35 17.80 -3.56 12.68
C LEU A 35 19.20 -3.00 12.44
N GLN A 36 20.25 -3.82 12.64
CA GLN A 36 21.66 -3.37 12.61
C GLN A 36 22.14 -3.01 11.20
N GLN A 37 21.45 -3.47 10.17
CA GLN A 37 21.81 -3.22 8.77
C GLN A 37 21.09 -1.99 8.19
N CYS A 38 20.34 -1.28 9.01
CA CYS A 38 19.45 -0.21 8.60
C CYS A 38 19.93 1.17 9.03
N GLN A 39 19.73 2.15 8.17
CA GLN A 39 20.05 3.56 8.41
C GLN A 39 18.80 4.41 8.17
N LYS A 40 18.47 5.27 9.15
CA LYS A 40 17.39 6.26 9.03
C LYS A 40 17.85 7.45 8.22
N ILE A 41 17.02 7.90 7.30
CA ILE A 41 17.23 9.06 6.42
C ILE A 41 16.17 10.09 6.76
N PRO A 42 16.53 11.25 7.35
CA PRO A 42 15.57 12.29 7.70
C PRO A 42 15.16 13.13 6.49
N GLY A 43 14.18 14.04 6.67
CA GLY A 43 13.84 15.09 5.71
C GLY A 43 12.58 14.82 4.88
N ILE A 44 11.78 13.84 5.27
CA ILE A 44 10.48 13.56 4.67
C ILE A 44 9.54 13.05 5.76
N SER A 45 8.25 13.39 5.71
CA SER A 45 7.23 12.94 6.67
C SER A 45 6.14 12.18 5.96
N GLY A 46 5.67 11.09 6.54
CA GLY A 46 4.58 10.30 5.98
C GLY A 46 4.88 9.83 4.55
N ALA A 47 6.05 9.20 4.37
CA ALA A 47 6.49 8.60 3.11
C ALA A 47 5.72 7.29 2.89
N GLU A 48 4.51 7.40 2.40
CA GLU A 48 3.54 6.31 2.41
C GLU A 48 3.83 5.28 1.32
N ASP A 49 4.19 5.74 0.11
CA ASP A 49 4.44 4.84 -1.02
C ASP A 49 5.66 5.27 -1.83
N ILE A 50 6.30 4.30 -2.50
CA ILE A 50 7.58 4.44 -3.21
C ILE A 50 7.48 3.80 -4.59
N ALA A 51 7.72 4.58 -5.65
CA ALA A 51 7.80 4.12 -7.02
C ALA A 51 9.25 4.18 -7.55
N PRO A 52 9.99 3.06 -7.60
CA PRO A 52 11.34 3.02 -8.16
C PRO A 52 11.37 3.36 -9.66
N LEU A 53 12.40 4.07 -10.07
CA LEU A 53 12.61 4.45 -11.47
C LEU A 53 13.67 3.55 -12.14
N LYS A 54 13.46 3.22 -13.40
CA LYS A 54 14.36 2.33 -14.18
C LYS A 54 15.80 2.83 -14.24
N GLU A 55 15.98 4.15 -14.30
CA GLU A 55 17.30 4.80 -14.36
C GLU A 55 17.90 5.02 -12.96
N GLY A 56 17.34 4.41 -11.93
CA GLY A 56 17.72 4.59 -10.54
C GLY A 56 17.04 5.78 -9.87
N GLY A 57 17.04 5.78 -8.53
CA GLY A 57 16.25 6.67 -7.71
C GLY A 57 14.79 6.21 -7.63
N ALA A 58 14.00 6.90 -6.82
CA ALA A 58 12.58 6.61 -6.61
C ALA A 58 11.80 7.89 -6.43
N LEU A 59 10.53 7.88 -6.83
CA LEU A 59 9.54 8.88 -6.42
C LEU A 59 8.82 8.37 -5.18
N ILE A 60 8.43 9.30 -4.30
CA ILE A 60 7.85 8.98 -3.00
C ILE A 60 6.66 9.90 -2.76
N SER A 61 5.51 9.35 -2.43
CA SER A 61 4.38 10.12 -1.91
C SER A 61 4.64 10.51 -0.46
N SER A 62 4.35 11.76 -0.12
CA SER A 62 4.59 12.27 1.24
C SER A 62 3.43 13.14 1.70
N LEU A 63 2.86 12.77 2.84
CA LEU A 63 1.80 13.51 3.49
C LEU A 63 1.97 13.39 5.01
N ASN A 64 2.20 14.52 5.70
CA ASN A 64 2.11 14.52 7.16
C ASN A 64 0.64 14.42 7.58
N ARG A 65 0.21 13.22 7.99
CA ARG A 65 -1.17 12.95 8.37
C ARG A 65 -1.54 13.42 9.78
N HIS A 66 -0.58 13.98 10.52
CA HIS A 66 -0.83 14.63 11.82
C HIS A 66 -1.09 16.13 11.70
N ASP A 67 -1.00 16.70 10.50
CA ASP A 67 -1.41 18.06 10.19
C ASP A 67 -2.36 18.08 8.98
N ASN A 68 -2.90 19.24 8.64
CA ASN A 68 -3.83 19.41 7.54
C ASN A 68 -3.18 20.05 6.29
N ALA A 69 -1.85 20.10 6.24
CA ALA A 69 -1.16 20.69 5.10
C ALA A 69 -1.18 19.74 3.89
N PRO A 70 -1.30 20.26 2.65
CA PRO A 70 -1.14 19.46 1.46
C PRO A 70 0.23 18.78 1.41
N GLY A 71 0.25 17.56 0.89
CA GLY A 71 1.46 16.77 0.70
C GLY A 71 2.27 17.18 -0.53
N ALA A 72 3.20 16.33 -0.90
CA ALA A 72 4.05 16.51 -2.08
C ALA A 72 4.59 15.16 -2.58
N LEU A 73 5.18 15.16 -3.75
CA LEU A 73 6.04 14.07 -4.20
C LEU A 73 7.51 14.44 -3.99
N TYR A 74 8.28 13.47 -3.59
CA TYR A 74 9.72 13.59 -3.38
C TYR A 74 10.47 12.69 -4.36
N TYR A 75 11.69 13.08 -4.68
CA TYR A 75 12.66 12.21 -5.33
C TYR A 75 13.73 11.81 -4.32
N PHE A 76 14.07 10.54 -4.33
CA PHE A 76 15.16 10.01 -3.53
C PHE A 76 16.15 9.24 -4.40
N GLN A 77 17.43 9.45 -4.13
CA GLN A 77 18.53 8.66 -4.67
C GLN A 77 19.44 8.25 -3.53
N GLN A 78 19.92 7.01 -3.55
CA GLN A 78 20.78 6.51 -2.49
C GLN A 78 21.99 7.39 -2.27
N GLY A 79 22.31 7.68 -1.00
CA GLY A 79 23.40 8.56 -0.59
C GLY A 79 23.06 10.05 -0.63
N GLN A 80 21.84 10.43 -1.00
CA GLN A 80 21.35 11.81 -0.99
C GLN A 80 20.20 12.00 0.00
N ALA A 81 19.93 13.24 0.40
CA ALA A 81 18.70 13.55 1.14
C ALA A 81 17.49 13.52 0.21
N PRO A 82 16.29 13.18 0.72
CA PRO A 82 15.06 13.27 -0.05
C PRO A 82 14.83 14.70 -0.54
N LEU A 83 14.57 14.86 -1.84
CA LEU A 83 14.33 16.14 -2.48
C LEU A 83 12.83 16.32 -2.72
N ARG A 84 12.20 17.29 -2.06
CA ARG A 84 10.84 17.70 -2.40
C ARG A 84 10.85 18.25 -3.83
N LEU A 85 10.10 17.60 -4.72
CA LEU A 85 10.08 18.03 -6.12
C LEU A 85 9.27 19.33 -6.27
N PRO A 86 9.81 20.35 -6.95
CA PRO A 86 9.04 21.50 -7.34
C PRO A 86 8.02 21.10 -8.42
N GLY A 87 6.83 21.72 -8.38
CA GLY A 87 5.75 21.47 -9.33
C GLY A 87 4.48 22.22 -8.98
N ASP A 88 3.58 22.34 -9.94
CA ASP A 88 2.28 22.98 -9.75
C ASP A 88 1.29 21.92 -9.22
N TYR A 89 1.36 21.66 -7.92
CA TYR A 89 0.45 20.72 -7.27
C TYR A 89 -0.96 21.29 -7.20
N PRO A 90 -2.01 20.43 -7.30
CA PRO A 90 -3.37 20.83 -6.95
C PRO A 90 -3.45 21.39 -5.52
N ALA A 91 -4.35 22.34 -5.29
CA ALA A 91 -4.51 22.94 -3.95
C ALA A 91 -4.88 21.93 -2.85
N GLU A 92 -5.66 20.91 -3.21
CA GLU A 92 -6.03 19.77 -2.35
C GLU A 92 -5.22 18.53 -2.80
N PHE A 93 -3.89 18.56 -2.65
CA PHE A 93 -3.04 17.42 -2.96
C PHE A 93 -2.68 16.67 -1.68
N TYR A 94 -3.37 15.57 -1.44
CA TYR A 94 -3.17 14.68 -0.29
C TYR A 94 -2.79 13.29 -0.80
N PRO A 95 -1.52 13.09 -1.24
CA PRO A 95 -1.09 11.87 -1.91
C PRO A 95 -1.11 10.66 -0.99
N HIS A 96 -1.46 9.51 -1.58
CA HIS A 96 -1.45 8.18 -1.00
C HIS A 96 -0.62 7.25 -1.89
N GLY A 97 -1.20 6.16 -2.43
CA GLY A 97 -0.53 5.27 -3.37
C GLY A 97 -0.07 5.99 -4.63
N ILE A 98 1.09 5.62 -5.16
CA ILE A 98 1.65 6.17 -6.40
C ILE A 98 2.23 5.06 -7.28
N ASP A 99 2.15 5.25 -8.58
CA ASP A 99 2.88 4.43 -9.53
C ASP A 99 3.37 5.25 -10.72
N VAL A 100 4.30 4.69 -11.50
CA VAL A 100 4.94 5.34 -12.63
C VAL A 100 4.84 4.52 -13.90
N TRP A 101 4.56 5.20 -15.00
CA TRP A 101 4.69 4.62 -16.32
C TRP A 101 5.87 5.27 -17.06
N GLN A 102 6.81 4.42 -17.51
CA GLN A 102 8.03 4.87 -18.19
C GLN A 102 8.14 4.25 -19.58
N LYS A 103 8.24 5.11 -20.60
CA LYS A 103 8.45 4.70 -22.00
C LYS A 103 9.45 5.62 -22.69
N GLY A 104 10.58 5.05 -23.13
CA GLY A 104 11.68 5.87 -23.67
C GLY A 104 12.19 6.82 -22.58
N THR A 105 12.22 8.11 -22.89
CA THR A 105 12.63 9.18 -21.97
C THR A 105 11.48 9.79 -21.16
N GLU A 106 10.25 9.36 -21.40
CA GLU A 106 9.08 9.87 -20.70
C GLU A 106 8.84 9.11 -19.39
N THR A 107 8.61 9.85 -18.34
CA THR A 107 8.18 9.35 -17.03
C THR A 107 6.91 10.07 -16.62
N TRP A 108 5.83 9.30 -16.48
CA TRP A 108 4.53 9.75 -16.01
C TRP A 108 4.31 9.22 -14.61
N VAL A 109 3.79 10.06 -13.74
CA VAL A 109 3.54 9.76 -12.33
C VAL A 109 2.05 9.89 -12.08
N TYR A 110 1.49 8.90 -11.44
CA TYR A 110 0.08 8.85 -11.07
C TYR A 110 0.00 8.73 -9.55
N ALA A 111 -0.74 9.63 -8.92
CA ALA A 111 -0.90 9.67 -7.49
C ALA A 111 -2.38 9.66 -7.11
N VAL A 112 -2.76 8.71 -6.28
CA VAL A 112 -4.04 8.77 -5.56
C VAL A 112 -3.99 10.00 -4.66
N SER A 113 -5.00 10.87 -4.72
CA SER A 113 -5.11 12.06 -3.87
C SER A 113 -6.51 12.17 -3.27
N HIS A 114 -6.57 12.29 -1.94
CA HIS A 114 -7.83 12.37 -1.19
C HIS A 114 -8.29 13.82 -1.08
N GLY A 115 -9.19 14.24 -1.96
CA GLY A 115 -9.74 15.59 -1.95
C GLY A 115 -11.09 15.68 -1.20
N SER A 116 -11.49 16.90 -0.85
CA SER A 116 -12.77 17.17 -0.16
C SER A 116 -14.00 16.72 -0.96
N ARG A 117 -13.89 16.67 -2.29
CA ARG A 117 -14.96 16.29 -3.23
C ARG A 117 -14.91 14.82 -3.67
N GLY A 118 -13.99 14.02 -3.15
CA GLY A 118 -13.72 12.63 -3.53
C GLY A 118 -12.28 12.45 -3.95
N ASP A 119 -11.91 11.21 -4.23
CA ASP A 119 -10.56 10.88 -4.60
C ASP A 119 -10.30 11.15 -6.08
N ARG A 120 -9.05 11.43 -6.39
CA ARG A 120 -8.58 11.70 -7.74
C ARG A 120 -7.28 10.95 -8.01
N ILE A 121 -7.07 10.58 -9.25
CA ILE A 121 -5.74 10.24 -9.74
C ILE A 121 -5.16 11.52 -10.34
N GLU A 122 -4.19 12.08 -9.65
CA GLU A 122 -3.48 13.27 -10.14
C GLU A 122 -2.27 12.82 -10.96
N THR A 123 -2.16 13.37 -12.16
CA THR A 123 -1.16 12.95 -13.15
C THR A 123 -0.11 14.03 -13.34
N PHE A 124 1.16 13.61 -13.30
CA PHE A 124 2.29 14.51 -13.53
C PHE A 124 3.24 13.91 -14.57
N ARG A 125 3.93 14.77 -15.31
CA ARG A 125 5.12 14.40 -16.06
C ARG A 125 6.35 14.75 -15.25
N PHE A 126 7.20 13.78 -14.97
CA PHE A 126 8.46 13.99 -14.27
C PHE A 126 9.55 14.38 -15.28
N GLU A 127 10.04 15.62 -15.19
CA GLU A 127 11.16 16.14 -15.97
C GLU A 127 12.46 15.93 -15.17
N ARG A 128 13.08 14.75 -15.34
CA ARG A 128 14.24 14.32 -14.56
C ARG A 128 15.42 15.29 -14.65
N ALA A 129 15.75 15.81 -15.84
CA ALA A 129 16.86 16.76 -16.02
C ALA A 129 16.66 18.06 -15.25
N ALA A 130 15.42 18.48 -15.08
CA ALA A 130 15.05 19.68 -14.33
C ALA A 130 14.66 19.38 -12.87
N MET A 131 14.60 18.10 -12.49
CA MET A 131 14.15 17.63 -11.18
C MET A 131 12.83 18.28 -10.75
N ARG A 132 11.83 18.30 -11.66
CA ARG A 132 10.52 18.90 -11.40
C ARG A 132 9.37 18.06 -11.94
N LEU A 133 8.19 18.33 -11.41
CA LEU A 133 6.91 17.76 -11.86
C LEU A 133 6.15 18.82 -12.66
N VAL A 134 5.57 18.38 -13.78
CA VAL A 134 4.65 19.20 -14.58
C VAL A 134 3.27 18.55 -14.47
N TYR A 135 2.37 19.25 -13.78
CA TYR A 135 1.01 18.78 -13.57
C TYR A 135 0.23 18.70 -14.89
N GLN A 136 -0.60 17.65 -15.03
CA GLN A 136 -1.38 17.36 -16.24
C GLN A 136 -2.88 17.26 -15.88
N PRO A 137 -3.56 18.40 -15.71
CA PRO A 137 -4.94 18.40 -15.24
C PRO A 137 -5.90 17.70 -16.21
N GLU A 138 -5.59 17.70 -17.50
CA GLU A 138 -6.39 17.05 -18.55
C GLU A 138 -6.29 15.51 -18.53
N LEU A 139 -5.26 14.95 -17.89
CA LEU A 139 -5.08 13.52 -17.69
C LEU A 139 -5.46 13.08 -16.28
N SER A 140 -5.65 14.05 -15.36
CA SER A 140 -6.09 13.77 -14.00
C SER A 140 -7.59 13.45 -13.98
N ARG A 141 -7.99 12.42 -13.21
CA ARG A 141 -9.38 11.92 -13.23
C ARG A 141 -9.94 11.84 -11.81
N SER A 142 -11.22 12.20 -11.65
CA SER A 142 -11.98 11.84 -10.46
C SER A 142 -12.28 10.35 -10.50
N VAL A 143 -12.07 9.68 -9.38
CA VAL A 143 -12.37 8.27 -9.17
C VAL A 143 -13.12 8.16 -7.85
N GLY A 144 -14.15 7.47 -7.72
CA GLY A 144 -14.99 7.28 -6.53
C GLY A 144 -14.49 7.84 -5.20
N LYS A 145 -14.58 7.05 -4.14
CA LYS A 145 -14.04 7.35 -2.79
C LYS A 145 -13.38 6.10 -2.24
N ASN A 146 -12.55 6.30 -1.21
CA ASN A 146 -11.85 5.24 -0.50
C ASN A 146 -10.88 4.46 -1.42
N ILE A 147 -10.26 5.17 -2.36
CA ILE A 147 -9.19 4.62 -3.19
C ILE A 147 -7.91 4.61 -2.36
N ASN A 148 -7.23 3.48 -2.33
CA ASN A 148 -6.03 3.31 -1.53
C ASN A 148 -4.77 3.37 -2.42
N ASP A 149 -4.64 2.44 -3.35
CA ASP A 149 -3.43 2.27 -4.13
C ASP A 149 -3.70 2.14 -5.63
N ILE A 150 -2.64 2.28 -6.44
CA ILE A 150 -2.67 2.29 -7.89
C ILE A 150 -1.57 1.43 -8.48
N SER A 151 -1.90 0.63 -9.52
CA SER A 151 -0.92 -0.03 -10.37
C SER A 151 -1.16 0.32 -11.83
N VAL A 152 -0.16 0.92 -12.47
CA VAL A 152 -0.28 1.47 -13.82
C VAL A 152 -0.05 0.39 -14.87
N ILE A 153 -1.01 0.17 -15.75
CA ILE A 153 -0.89 -0.73 -16.90
C ILE A 153 -0.20 0.00 -18.07
N ASP A 154 -0.69 1.18 -18.39
CA ASP A 154 -0.13 2.08 -19.38
C ASP A 154 -0.58 3.54 -19.11
N LYS A 155 -0.32 4.44 -20.05
CA LYS A 155 -0.56 5.87 -19.86
C LYS A 155 -2.02 6.24 -19.56
N SER A 156 -3.00 5.42 -19.97
CA SER A 156 -4.42 5.72 -19.80
C SER A 156 -5.21 4.64 -19.05
N ARG A 157 -4.56 3.53 -18.65
CA ARG A 157 -5.20 2.43 -17.94
C ARG A 157 -4.53 2.12 -16.62
N TRP A 158 -5.33 2.04 -15.57
CA TRP A 158 -4.86 1.83 -14.21
C TRP A 158 -5.72 0.79 -13.49
N LEU A 159 -5.11 0.07 -12.56
CA LEU A 159 -5.79 -0.72 -11.56
C LEU A 159 -5.76 0.07 -10.25
N LEU A 160 -6.90 0.17 -9.58
CA LEU A 160 -7.04 0.85 -8.30
C LEU A 160 -7.62 -0.09 -7.27
N THR A 161 -7.12 -0.07 -6.06
CA THR A 161 -7.81 -0.68 -4.91
C THR A 161 -8.77 0.33 -4.29
N ARG A 162 -9.97 -0.13 -3.96
CA ARG A 162 -10.91 0.58 -3.11
C ARG A 162 -11.05 -0.19 -1.81
N ASP A 163 -10.55 0.38 -0.72
CA ASP A 163 -10.41 -0.28 0.57
C ASP A 163 -11.73 -0.45 1.32
N HIS A 164 -12.70 0.46 1.12
CA HIS A 164 -14.00 0.45 1.77
C HIS A 164 -15.15 0.74 0.81
N ALA A 165 -16.31 0.13 1.07
CA ALA A 165 -17.56 0.50 0.43
C ALA A 165 -18.15 1.77 1.06
N PHE A 166 -17.96 1.96 2.36
CA PHE A 166 -18.47 3.08 3.13
C PHE A 166 -17.35 3.96 3.69
N SER A 167 -17.66 5.24 3.96
CA SER A 167 -16.74 6.16 4.64
C SER A 167 -17.15 6.41 6.08
N GLY A 168 -16.25 6.94 6.91
CA GLY A 168 -16.53 7.35 8.27
C GLY A 168 -16.85 6.21 9.22
N MET A 169 -17.93 6.33 10.01
CA MET A 169 -18.28 5.34 11.02
C MET A 169 -18.66 3.98 10.41
N LEU A 170 -19.34 3.95 9.27
CA LEU A 170 -19.71 2.70 8.60
C LEU A 170 -18.49 2.00 8.04
N GLY A 171 -17.49 2.71 7.51
CA GLY A 171 -16.21 2.12 7.11
C GLY A 171 -15.49 1.46 8.30
N ARG A 172 -15.51 2.10 9.49
CA ARG A 172 -14.95 1.46 10.70
C ARG A 172 -15.69 0.18 11.10
N VAL A 173 -17.01 0.13 10.92
CA VAL A 173 -17.78 -1.10 11.15
C VAL A 173 -17.40 -2.17 10.14
N GLU A 174 -17.16 -1.78 8.87
CA GLU A 174 -16.65 -2.65 7.81
C GLU A 174 -15.32 -3.29 8.23
N ASP A 175 -14.36 -2.50 8.75
CA ASP A 175 -13.08 -2.99 9.27
C ASP A 175 -13.25 -3.94 10.46
N TYR A 176 -13.98 -3.51 11.49
CA TYR A 176 -14.17 -4.33 12.71
C TYR A 176 -14.89 -5.64 12.43
N LEU A 177 -15.79 -5.66 11.47
CA LEU A 177 -16.49 -6.87 11.04
C LEU A 177 -15.78 -7.60 9.90
N ARG A 178 -14.68 -7.05 9.36
CA ARG A 178 -13.94 -7.60 8.22
C ARG A 178 -14.87 -7.96 7.06
N LEU A 179 -15.73 -7.03 6.68
CA LEU A 179 -16.69 -7.28 5.62
C LEU A 179 -15.97 -7.32 4.26
N PRO A 180 -16.29 -8.30 3.39
CA PRO A 180 -15.67 -8.43 2.07
C PRO A 180 -16.30 -7.46 1.06
N LEU A 181 -16.18 -6.15 1.31
CA LEU A 181 -16.82 -5.11 0.51
C LEU A 181 -15.83 -4.29 -0.32
N SER A 182 -14.54 -4.57 -0.16
CA SER A 182 -13.48 -3.94 -0.95
C SER A 182 -13.39 -4.55 -2.34
N LEU A 183 -12.78 -3.81 -3.26
CA LEU A 183 -12.70 -4.23 -4.65
C LEU A 183 -11.46 -3.68 -5.36
N VAL A 184 -11.19 -4.22 -6.56
CA VAL A 184 -10.25 -3.64 -7.52
C VAL A 184 -11.03 -3.09 -8.70
N LEU A 185 -10.72 -1.85 -9.09
CA LEU A 185 -11.23 -1.18 -10.28
C LEU A 185 -10.20 -1.25 -11.41
N LEU A 186 -10.65 -1.49 -12.62
CA LEU A 186 -9.96 -1.13 -13.85
C LEU A 186 -10.50 0.22 -14.31
N VAL A 187 -9.62 1.19 -14.49
CA VAL A 187 -9.94 2.51 -15.03
C VAL A 187 -9.29 2.63 -16.40
N ASP A 188 -10.08 2.97 -17.39
CA ASP A 188 -9.66 3.18 -18.79
C ASP A 188 -10.44 4.31 -19.45
N ASP A 189 -10.35 4.44 -20.78
CA ASP A 189 -11.06 5.49 -21.52
C ASP A 189 -12.59 5.28 -21.54
N ALA A 190 -13.07 4.06 -21.28
CA ALA A 190 -14.51 3.77 -21.17
C ALA A 190 -15.07 4.07 -19.77
N GLY A 191 -14.23 4.27 -18.77
CA GLY A 191 -14.61 4.61 -17.39
C GLY A 191 -14.05 3.68 -16.34
N GLU A 192 -14.78 3.51 -15.24
CA GLU A 192 -14.42 2.64 -14.11
C GLU A 192 -15.20 1.32 -14.21
N HIS A 193 -14.49 0.21 -14.10
CA HIS A 193 -15.06 -1.14 -14.17
C HIS A 193 -14.58 -1.96 -12.97
N THR A 194 -15.48 -2.61 -12.24
CA THR A 194 -15.10 -3.55 -11.19
C THR A 194 -14.41 -4.76 -11.83
N LEU A 195 -13.15 -4.99 -11.46
CA LEU A 195 -12.36 -6.11 -11.94
C LEU A 195 -12.38 -7.28 -10.94
N LEU A 196 -12.27 -6.98 -9.65
CA LEU A 196 -12.38 -7.91 -8.52
C LEU A 196 -13.27 -7.32 -7.45
N ASP A 197 -14.02 -8.16 -6.75
CA ASP A 197 -14.82 -7.82 -5.60
C ASP A 197 -14.69 -8.87 -4.47
N GLY A 198 -15.37 -8.65 -3.37
CA GLY A 198 -15.35 -9.58 -2.25
C GLY A 198 -14.02 -9.64 -1.50
N LEU A 199 -13.24 -8.57 -1.52
CA LEU A 199 -11.96 -8.45 -0.84
C LEU A 199 -12.12 -7.82 0.55
N HIS A 200 -11.12 -8.02 1.43
CA HIS A 200 -11.14 -7.54 2.81
C HIS A 200 -10.13 -6.41 3.03
N PHE A 201 -10.57 -5.16 2.91
CA PHE A 201 -9.68 -3.99 2.93
C PHE A 201 -8.56 -4.13 1.88
N ALA A 202 -8.94 -4.05 0.59
CA ALA A 202 -7.98 -4.08 -0.49
C ALA A 202 -7.08 -2.84 -0.41
N ASN A 203 -5.81 -3.05 -0.10
CA ASN A 203 -4.78 -2.06 0.11
C ASN A 203 -3.81 -2.05 -1.08
N GLY A 204 -2.55 -2.45 -0.89
CA GLY A 204 -1.54 -2.48 -1.93
C GLY A 204 -1.92 -3.34 -3.14
N ILE A 205 -1.54 -2.88 -4.32
CA ILE A 205 -1.79 -3.56 -5.58
C ILE A 205 -0.55 -3.53 -6.48
N TYR A 206 -0.19 -4.69 -7.02
CA TYR A 206 0.90 -4.79 -7.99
C TYR A 206 0.50 -5.63 -9.19
N TYR A 207 0.62 -5.06 -10.38
CA TYR A 207 0.40 -5.77 -11.65
C TYR A 207 1.72 -5.97 -12.41
N ASN A 208 2.04 -7.23 -12.71
CA ASN A 208 3.18 -7.59 -13.54
C ASN A 208 2.72 -7.84 -14.99
N PRO A 209 2.92 -6.87 -15.92
CA PRO A 209 2.42 -6.99 -17.29
C PRO A 209 3.14 -8.07 -18.11
N GLN A 210 4.43 -8.35 -17.82
CA GLN A 210 5.20 -9.38 -18.52
C GLN A 210 4.64 -10.78 -18.24
N ARG A 211 4.30 -11.04 -16.98
CA ARG A 211 3.77 -12.33 -16.54
C ARG A 211 2.24 -12.40 -16.58
N GLY A 212 1.51 -11.28 -16.71
CA GLY A 212 0.06 -11.21 -16.58
C GLY A 212 -0.38 -11.67 -15.20
N ARG A 213 0.21 -11.09 -14.16
CA ARG A 213 -0.08 -11.43 -12.76
C ARG A 213 -0.45 -10.19 -11.98
N LEU A 214 -1.52 -10.31 -11.22
CA LEU A 214 -2.04 -9.28 -10.33
C LEU A 214 -1.97 -9.78 -8.90
N TYR A 215 -1.46 -8.95 -7.99
CA TYR A 215 -1.36 -9.21 -6.56
C TYR A 215 -2.11 -8.12 -5.80
N VAL A 216 -2.88 -8.50 -4.80
CA VAL A 216 -3.64 -7.58 -3.95
C VAL A 216 -3.40 -7.93 -2.49
N ALA A 217 -3.02 -6.94 -1.69
CA ALA A 217 -2.93 -7.03 -0.24
C ALA A 217 -4.32 -6.79 0.37
N GLU A 218 -4.74 -7.68 1.25
CA GLU A 218 -6.01 -7.61 1.98
C GLU A 218 -5.71 -7.43 3.47
N THR A 219 -5.71 -6.17 3.95
CA THR A 219 -5.15 -5.78 5.26
C THR A 219 -5.82 -6.47 6.44
N THR A 220 -7.17 -6.46 6.49
CA THR A 220 -7.90 -6.88 7.69
C THR A 220 -7.95 -8.39 7.89
N ASN A 221 -7.66 -9.20 6.87
CA ASN A 221 -7.52 -10.65 6.98
C ASN A 221 -6.08 -11.15 6.76
N GLY A 222 -5.10 -10.24 6.60
CA GLY A 222 -3.69 -10.57 6.49
C GLY A 222 -3.37 -11.50 5.32
N THR A 223 -3.91 -11.19 4.14
CA THR A 223 -3.83 -12.03 2.94
C THR A 223 -3.16 -11.28 1.79
N VAL A 224 -2.35 -11.98 1.00
CA VAL A 224 -1.99 -11.54 -0.36
C VAL A 224 -2.64 -12.52 -1.35
N SER A 225 -3.55 -12.00 -2.17
CA SER A 225 -4.19 -12.77 -3.24
C SER A 225 -3.44 -12.60 -4.56
N SER A 226 -3.29 -13.70 -5.30
CA SER A 226 -2.56 -13.78 -6.57
C SER A 226 -3.52 -14.19 -7.68
N TRP A 227 -3.51 -13.47 -8.80
CA TRP A 227 -4.43 -13.65 -9.90
C TRP A 227 -3.72 -13.69 -11.25
N ALA A 228 -4.17 -14.52 -12.18
CA ALA A 228 -3.80 -14.45 -13.60
C ALA A 228 -4.80 -13.56 -14.31
N TRP A 229 -4.30 -12.54 -15.01
CA TRP A 229 -5.12 -11.61 -15.78
C TRP A 229 -4.26 -10.80 -16.77
N ARG A 230 -4.85 -10.50 -17.92
CA ARG A 230 -4.29 -9.56 -18.89
C ARG A 230 -5.37 -8.60 -19.37
N PRO A 231 -5.02 -7.33 -19.68
CA PRO A 231 -5.94 -6.38 -20.26
C PRO A 231 -6.64 -6.96 -21.50
N GLY A 232 -7.98 -6.91 -21.51
CA GLY A 232 -8.83 -7.52 -22.53
C GLY A 232 -9.43 -8.88 -22.16
N GLU A 233 -8.94 -9.53 -21.10
CA GLU A 233 -9.59 -10.71 -20.52
C GLU A 233 -10.79 -10.29 -19.66
N ALA A 234 -11.88 -11.05 -19.75
CA ALA A 234 -13.15 -10.69 -19.10
C ALA A 234 -13.08 -10.70 -17.56
N SER A 235 -12.31 -11.61 -16.97
CA SER A 235 -12.18 -11.73 -15.53
C SER A 235 -10.83 -12.34 -15.12
N PRO A 236 -10.25 -11.88 -14.00
CA PRO A 236 -9.08 -12.53 -13.42
C PRO A 236 -9.36 -13.94 -12.91
N VAL A 237 -8.38 -14.82 -13.03
CA VAL A 237 -8.41 -16.19 -12.50
C VAL A 237 -7.59 -16.25 -11.22
N LEU A 238 -8.20 -16.63 -10.11
CA LEU A 238 -7.51 -16.79 -8.83
C LEU A 238 -6.48 -17.91 -8.92
N LEU A 239 -5.23 -17.60 -8.60
CA LEU A 239 -4.14 -18.59 -8.51
C LEU A 239 -3.94 -19.08 -7.06
N GLY A 240 -4.17 -18.20 -6.08
CA GLY A 240 -4.05 -18.54 -4.68
C GLY A 240 -4.25 -17.36 -3.75
N ARG A 241 -4.49 -17.66 -2.47
CA ARG A 241 -4.54 -16.71 -1.35
C ARG A 241 -3.53 -17.17 -0.30
N PHE A 242 -2.54 -16.34 -0.02
CA PHE A 242 -1.56 -16.60 1.02
C PHE A 242 -1.93 -15.78 2.27
N THR A 243 -2.19 -16.47 3.37
CA THR A 243 -2.77 -15.90 4.60
C THR A 243 -1.77 -15.87 5.75
N GLY A 244 -2.10 -15.18 6.84
CA GLY A 244 -1.29 -15.13 8.06
C GLY A 244 -0.21 -14.06 8.05
N LEU A 245 -0.30 -13.09 7.16
CA LEU A 245 0.68 -12.02 7.01
C LEU A 245 0.42 -10.79 7.92
N HIS A 246 -0.69 -10.74 8.64
CA HIS A 246 -1.08 -9.69 9.59
C HIS A 246 -0.89 -8.24 9.11
N GLY A 247 -2.00 -7.61 8.72
CA GLY A 247 -2.03 -6.17 8.42
C GLY A 247 -1.19 -5.75 7.22
N VAL A 248 -1.20 -6.55 6.15
CA VAL A 248 -0.48 -6.25 4.90
C VAL A 248 -0.91 -4.91 4.31
N ASP A 249 0.06 -4.21 3.74
CA ASP A 249 -0.05 -2.87 3.17
C ASP A 249 0.47 -2.88 1.72
N ASN A 250 1.34 -1.98 1.30
CA ASN A 250 1.81 -1.89 -0.07
C ASN A 250 2.67 -3.09 -0.50
N ILE A 251 2.57 -3.45 -1.79
CA ILE A 251 3.26 -4.56 -2.44
C ILE A 251 4.24 -4.02 -3.48
N MET A 252 5.52 -4.41 -3.40
CA MET A 252 6.54 -4.07 -4.38
C MET A 252 7.21 -5.32 -4.95
N PRO A 253 7.58 -5.32 -6.25
CA PRO A 253 8.35 -6.42 -6.84
C PRO A 253 9.76 -6.46 -6.24
N ASP A 254 10.27 -7.68 -6.02
CA ASP A 254 11.63 -7.95 -5.55
C ASP A 254 12.21 -9.16 -6.29
N GLY A 255 12.95 -8.90 -7.38
CA GLY A 255 13.42 -9.95 -8.28
C GLY A 255 12.28 -10.80 -8.83
N ASP A 256 12.29 -12.09 -8.50
CA ASP A 256 11.22 -13.04 -8.84
C ASP A 256 10.13 -13.16 -7.75
N GLY A 257 10.26 -12.40 -6.65
CA GLY A 257 9.37 -12.37 -5.51
C GLY A 257 8.69 -11.02 -5.30
N LEU A 258 8.20 -10.81 -4.07
CA LEU A 258 7.54 -9.56 -3.64
C LEU A 258 8.05 -9.16 -2.26
N LEU A 259 8.15 -7.85 -2.03
CA LEU A 259 8.18 -7.26 -0.68
C LEU A 259 6.80 -6.73 -0.34
N VAL A 260 6.35 -7.01 0.87
CA VAL A 260 5.05 -6.55 1.39
C VAL A 260 5.26 -5.94 2.75
N ALA A 261 5.00 -4.63 2.85
CA ALA A 261 4.96 -3.98 4.14
C ALA A 261 3.72 -4.41 4.93
N ALA A 262 3.78 -4.33 6.25
CA ALA A 262 2.67 -4.77 7.08
C ALA A 262 2.67 -4.11 8.47
N HIS A 263 1.48 -3.97 9.01
CA HIS A 263 1.21 -3.46 10.36
C HIS A 263 0.78 -4.60 11.28
N PRO A 264 1.73 -5.28 11.94
CA PRO A 264 1.43 -6.53 12.63
C PRO A 264 0.49 -6.37 13.84
N GLN A 265 0.23 -5.14 14.29
CA GLN A 265 -0.67 -4.82 15.40
C GLN A 265 -1.57 -3.61 15.01
N LEU A 266 -2.69 -3.86 14.33
CA LEU A 266 -3.58 -2.84 13.78
C LEU A 266 -4.12 -1.85 14.83
N LEU A 267 -4.36 -2.29 16.07
CA LEU A 267 -4.78 -1.39 17.15
C LEU A 267 -3.70 -0.39 17.54
N LYS A 268 -2.42 -0.75 17.45
CA LYS A 268 -1.31 0.19 17.67
C LYS A 268 -1.15 1.15 16.50
N LEU A 269 -1.39 0.69 15.26
CA LEU A 269 -1.45 1.57 14.10
C LEU A 269 -2.54 2.63 14.27
N ALA A 270 -3.75 2.22 14.65
CA ALA A 270 -4.88 3.13 14.91
C ALA A 270 -4.61 4.10 16.08
N ALA A 271 -3.83 3.70 17.08
CA ALA A 271 -3.38 4.59 18.14
C ALA A 271 -2.35 5.60 17.62
N PHE A 272 -1.37 5.17 16.82
CA PHE A 272 -0.35 6.03 16.23
C PHE A 272 -0.94 7.06 15.26
N GLN A 273 -1.97 6.69 14.50
CA GLN A 273 -2.71 7.61 13.66
C GLN A 273 -3.32 8.80 14.42
N LYS A 274 -3.72 8.58 15.68
CA LYS A 274 -4.36 9.60 16.53
C LYS A 274 -3.37 10.40 17.36
N ASP A 275 -2.26 9.80 17.72
CA ASP A 275 -1.26 10.36 18.61
C ASP A 275 0.15 10.03 18.08
N ALA A 276 0.85 11.03 17.60
CA ALA A 276 2.19 10.91 17.06
C ALA A 276 3.23 10.36 18.07
N GLN A 277 2.92 10.36 19.37
CA GLN A 277 3.77 9.77 20.41
C GLN A 277 3.54 8.25 20.56
N ALA A 278 2.40 7.74 20.14
CA ALA A 278 2.13 6.31 20.11
C ALA A 278 2.94 5.67 18.97
N ARG A 279 3.75 4.64 19.27
CA ARG A 279 4.56 3.96 18.25
C ARG A 279 3.86 2.69 17.78
N SER A 280 3.80 2.49 16.47
CA SER A 280 3.30 1.26 15.85
C SER A 280 4.48 0.37 15.41
N PRO A 281 4.41 -0.95 15.65
CA PRO A 281 5.41 -1.85 15.08
C PRO A 281 5.41 -1.81 13.54
N SER A 282 6.56 -2.17 12.98
CA SER A 282 6.80 -2.29 11.55
C SER A 282 7.18 -3.72 11.18
N LEU A 283 6.69 -4.19 10.04
CA LEU A 283 6.99 -5.52 9.52
C LEU A 283 7.10 -5.43 7.99
N VAL A 284 8.09 -6.11 7.43
CA VAL A 284 8.22 -6.32 5.98
C VAL A 284 8.39 -7.80 5.73
N TRP A 285 7.49 -8.34 4.93
CA TRP A 285 7.56 -9.69 4.41
C TRP A 285 8.31 -9.74 3.09
N GLN A 286 9.13 -10.76 2.91
CA GLN A 286 9.62 -11.18 1.59
C GLN A 286 8.88 -12.46 1.19
N LEU A 287 8.21 -12.40 0.04
CA LEU A 287 7.36 -13.47 -0.46
C LEU A 287 7.99 -14.11 -1.69
N SER A 288 8.07 -15.44 -1.70
CA SER A 288 8.51 -16.21 -2.86
C SER A 288 7.32 -16.67 -3.68
N LEU A 289 7.43 -16.54 -5.00
CA LEU A 289 6.41 -16.96 -5.95
C LEU A 289 6.71 -18.34 -6.53
N GLY A 290 5.70 -19.16 -6.68
CA GLY A 290 5.77 -20.41 -7.39
C GLY A 290 5.80 -20.22 -8.92
N THR A 291 5.94 -21.32 -9.63
CA THR A 291 6.05 -21.33 -11.10
C THR A 291 4.84 -20.75 -11.81
N GLN A 292 3.65 -20.85 -11.21
CA GLN A 292 2.41 -20.27 -11.72
C GLN A 292 2.22 -18.81 -11.30
N GLY A 293 3.10 -18.26 -10.44
CA GLY A 293 3.04 -16.90 -9.94
C GLY A 293 2.16 -16.71 -8.71
N ALA A 294 1.68 -17.77 -8.06
CA ALA A 294 1.06 -17.68 -6.74
C ALA A 294 2.15 -17.50 -5.66
N VAL A 295 1.81 -16.80 -4.57
CA VAL A 295 2.67 -16.77 -3.38
C VAL A 295 2.69 -18.15 -2.74
N GLU A 296 3.88 -18.70 -2.51
CA GLU A 296 4.07 -20.05 -1.92
C GLU A 296 4.77 -20.02 -0.57
N ARG A 297 5.63 -19.04 -0.31
CA ARG A 297 6.39 -18.92 0.94
C ARG A 297 6.53 -17.48 1.36
N SER A 298 6.69 -17.28 2.67
CA SER A 298 7.00 -15.98 3.27
C SER A 298 8.16 -16.12 4.25
N GLN A 299 8.97 -15.07 4.33
CA GLN A 299 9.94 -14.87 5.41
C GLN A 299 9.91 -13.42 5.84
N ILE A 300 10.29 -13.15 7.09
CA ILE A 300 10.40 -11.79 7.59
C ILE A 300 11.72 -11.20 7.10
N TYR A 301 11.63 -10.15 6.28
CA TYR A 301 12.80 -9.36 5.89
C TYR A 301 13.21 -8.39 7.00
N TYR A 302 12.24 -7.65 7.56
CA TYR A 302 12.46 -6.67 8.61
C TYR A 302 11.32 -6.69 9.62
N GLN A 303 11.64 -6.55 10.89
CA GLN A 303 10.64 -6.36 11.95
C GLN A 303 11.21 -5.52 13.07
N SER A 304 10.39 -4.60 13.61
CA SER A 304 10.76 -3.80 14.79
C SER A 304 9.54 -3.37 15.60
N HIS A 305 9.80 -2.94 16.83
CA HIS A 305 8.77 -2.26 17.64
C HIS A 305 8.48 -0.82 17.21
N GLY A 306 9.03 -0.35 16.06
CA GLY A 306 8.85 0.97 15.53
C GLY A 306 9.85 2.02 16.00
N GLN A 307 10.98 1.63 16.61
CA GLN A 307 11.97 2.58 17.16
C GLN A 307 12.67 3.38 16.06
N ALA A 308 13.14 2.71 15.00
CA ALA A 308 13.84 3.35 13.90
C ALA A 308 12.84 4.06 12.96
N LEU A 309 11.80 3.34 12.52
CA LEU A 309 10.71 3.85 11.72
C LEU A 309 9.44 3.08 12.10
N ALA A 310 8.42 3.78 12.59
CA ALA A 310 7.15 3.17 12.97
C ALA A 310 6.20 3.09 11.78
N ALA A 311 5.29 2.13 11.80
CA ALA A 311 4.24 1.98 10.79
C ALA A 311 4.77 2.02 9.34
N ILE A 312 5.78 1.19 9.04
CA ILE A 312 6.26 1.02 7.66
C ILE A 312 5.10 0.54 6.78
N SER A 313 4.80 1.32 5.73
CA SER A 313 3.71 1.08 4.78
C SER A 313 4.20 0.56 3.43
N VAL A 314 5.47 0.78 3.10
CA VAL A 314 6.08 0.37 1.82
C VAL A 314 7.52 -0.06 2.02
N ALA A 315 7.97 -1.03 1.22
CA ALA A 315 9.36 -1.46 1.13
C ALA A 315 9.69 -1.78 -0.34
N ALA A 316 10.68 -1.08 -0.91
CA ALA A 316 11.04 -1.17 -2.32
C ALA A 316 12.52 -1.41 -2.52
N PRO A 317 12.95 -2.32 -3.44
CA PRO A 317 14.34 -2.47 -3.83
C PRO A 317 14.85 -1.21 -4.51
N LEU A 318 16.00 -0.70 -4.06
CA LEU A 318 16.62 0.48 -4.64
C LEU A 318 18.15 0.44 -4.49
N GLY A 319 18.86 0.32 -5.60
CA GLY A 319 20.32 0.40 -5.65
C GLY A 319 21.05 -0.64 -4.79
N GLY A 320 20.57 -1.90 -4.77
CA GLY A 320 21.14 -2.98 -3.97
C GLY A 320 20.82 -2.87 -2.47
N ARG A 321 19.80 -2.12 -2.12
CA ARG A 321 19.27 -1.99 -0.75
C ARG A 321 17.75 -1.95 -0.80
N ILE A 322 17.11 -2.15 0.35
CA ILE A 322 15.68 -1.96 0.48
C ILE A 322 15.41 -0.61 1.14
N LEU A 323 14.66 0.23 0.44
CA LEU A 323 14.17 1.51 0.94
C LEU A 323 12.76 1.31 1.50
N MET A 324 12.52 1.80 2.71
CA MET A 324 11.23 1.69 3.40
C MET A 324 10.70 3.06 3.78
N GLY A 325 9.40 3.25 3.59
CA GLY A 325 8.64 4.42 3.96
C GLY A 325 7.61 4.12 5.04
N SER A 326 7.04 5.16 5.62
CA SER A 326 6.05 5.08 6.68
C SER A 326 4.87 5.99 6.42
N VAL A 327 3.67 5.48 6.70
CA VAL A 327 2.42 6.24 6.53
C VAL A 327 2.29 7.42 7.52
N PHE A 328 2.94 7.37 8.70
CA PHE A 328 2.79 8.39 9.76
C PHE A 328 4.09 8.93 10.32
N ASP A 329 5.21 8.20 10.22
CA ASP A 329 6.48 8.58 10.87
C ASP A 329 7.32 9.49 9.97
N ASP A 330 8.32 10.12 10.55
CA ASP A 330 9.29 10.96 9.86
C ASP A 330 10.50 10.17 9.42
N GLY A 331 10.91 10.38 8.17
CA GLY A 331 12.09 9.79 7.55
C GLY A 331 11.78 8.56 6.70
N LEU A 332 12.85 8.07 6.09
CA LEU A 332 12.93 6.77 5.43
C LEU A 332 13.88 5.86 6.20
N LEU A 333 13.78 4.57 5.95
CA LEU A 333 14.75 3.61 6.44
C LEU A 333 15.35 2.87 5.23
N THR A 334 16.67 2.75 5.17
CA THR A 334 17.35 1.96 4.12
C THR A 334 18.13 0.84 4.77
N CYS A 335 17.91 -0.39 4.31
CA CYS A 335 18.58 -1.59 4.84
C CYS A 335 19.35 -2.30 3.74
N GLY A 336 20.45 -3.00 4.09
CA GLY A 336 21.18 -3.87 3.14
C GLY A 336 20.30 -5.02 2.66
N GLU A 337 20.59 -5.53 1.45
CA GLU A 337 20.07 -6.84 1.02
C GLU A 337 20.69 -7.95 1.88
N GLN A 338 19.90 -9.00 2.14
CA GLN A 338 20.39 -10.19 2.87
C GLN A 338 21.18 -11.13 1.96
#